data_2acc4d7ff94619bc219ed2e36847a4ff
#
_entry.id   2acc4d7ff94619bc219ed2e36847a4ff
#
_cell.length_a   1.000
_cell.length_b   1.000
_cell.length_c   1.000
_cell.angle_alpha   90.00
_cell.angle_beta   90.00
_cell.angle_gamma   90.00
#
_symmetry.space_group_name_H-M   'P 1'
#
loop_
_entity.id
_entity.type
_entity.pdbx_description
1 polymer ?
#
loop_
_entity_poly.entity_id
_entity_poly.type
_entity_poly.pdbx_seq_one_letter_code
_entity_poly.pdbx_strand_id
1 'polypeptide(L)'
;MYDAFAVISWSAAGIEPSVISILWSEAVAAEVVVFFLIGPALLHRFGARGAAALAAVAGTVRWSVAGVTTSVLTLSILQPLHGLTFALLHLASMRMMQTLVPVGLAGTGQAIYAFGSGCLTAMLTLLSGVLYAKFGGAAFLLMALLCAVALPLAWFGFADERDRSALL
;
A
#
# COMPACT_ATOMS: atom_id res chain seq x y z
N MET A 1 -5.86 -5.34 6.61
CA MET A 1 -5.45 -6.73 6.91
C MET A 1 -4.08 -6.82 7.58
N TYR A 2 -3.04 -6.25 7.00
CA TYR A 2 -1.68 -6.33 7.56
C TYR A 2 -1.62 -5.85 9.02
N ASP A 3 -2.04 -4.63 9.29
CA ASP A 3 -1.96 -4.03 10.63
C ASP A 3 -2.75 -4.81 11.71
N ALA A 4 -3.79 -5.53 11.29
CA ALA A 4 -4.62 -6.29 12.21
C ALA A 4 -4.14 -7.74 12.40
N PHE A 5 -3.58 -8.38 11.38
CA PHE A 5 -3.35 -9.82 11.38
C PHE A 5 -1.89 -10.25 11.24
N ALA A 6 -0.96 -9.38 10.83
CA ALA A 6 0.45 -9.74 10.72
C ALA A 6 1.04 -10.16 12.06
N VAL A 7 0.80 -9.38 13.12
CA VAL A 7 1.27 -9.69 14.48
C VAL A 7 0.71 -11.03 14.97
N ILE A 8 -0.59 -11.27 14.74
CA ILE A 8 -1.26 -12.52 15.12
C ILE A 8 -0.62 -13.71 14.38
N SER A 9 -0.41 -13.57 13.06
CA SER A 9 0.20 -14.60 12.22
C SER A 9 1.63 -14.92 12.64
N TRP A 10 2.42 -13.89 12.91
CA TRP A 10 3.82 -14.04 13.31
C TRP A 10 3.95 -14.61 14.72
N SER A 11 3.11 -14.18 15.66
CA SER A 11 3.06 -14.76 17.01
C SER A 11 2.62 -16.22 16.98
N ALA A 12 1.63 -16.57 16.14
CA ALA A 12 1.20 -17.95 15.95
C ALA A 12 2.30 -18.85 15.33
N ALA A 13 3.20 -18.24 14.55
CA ALA A 13 4.39 -18.91 14.00
C ALA A 13 5.55 -19.02 15.00
N GLY A 14 5.39 -18.52 16.24
CA GLY A 14 6.41 -18.59 17.30
C GLY A 14 7.48 -17.49 17.20
N ILE A 15 7.25 -16.41 16.42
CA ILE A 15 8.16 -15.28 16.37
C ILE A 15 8.03 -14.47 17.66
N GLU A 16 9.16 -14.20 18.31
CA GLU A 16 9.20 -13.45 19.56
C GLU A 16 8.71 -11.98 19.39
N PRO A 17 8.03 -11.42 20.41
CA PRO A 17 7.51 -10.04 20.35
C PRO A 17 8.59 -8.98 20.06
N SER A 18 9.81 -9.18 20.52
CA SER A 18 10.95 -8.31 20.23
C SER A 18 11.28 -8.27 18.74
N VAL A 19 11.27 -9.42 18.06
CA VAL A 19 11.52 -9.54 16.63
C VAL A 19 10.36 -8.95 15.83
N ILE A 20 9.12 -9.17 16.26
CA ILE A 20 7.93 -8.55 15.67
C ILE A 20 8.04 -7.01 15.71
N SER A 21 8.50 -6.47 16.85
CA SER A 21 8.68 -5.03 17.01
C SER A 21 9.76 -4.48 16.06
N ILE A 22 10.84 -5.24 15.81
CA ILE A 22 11.87 -4.88 14.82
C ILE A 22 11.28 -4.86 13.42
N LEU A 23 10.56 -5.90 13.01
CA LEU A 23 9.91 -5.96 11.69
C LEU A 23 8.95 -4.77 11.46
N TRP A 24 8.20 -4.36 12.48
CA TRP A 24 7.36 -3.17 12.41
C TRP A 24 8.18 -1.89 12.28
N SER A 25 9.26 -1.77 13.03
CA SER A 25 10.14 -0.61 12.97
C SER A 25 10.80 -0.47 11.59
N GLU A 26 11.21 -1.57 10.97
CA GLU A 26 11.73 -1.61 9.60
C GLU A 26 10.67 -1.11 8.59
N ALA A 27 9.41 -1.52 8.73
CA ALA A 27 8.34 -1.06 7.87
C ALA A 27 8.12 0.45 7.97
N VAL A 28 8.07 0.98 9.21
CA VAL A 28 7.91 2.43 9.46
C VAL A 28 9.12 3.22 8.96
N ALA A 29 10.34 2.71 9.19
CA ALA A 29 11.55 3.34 8.67
C ALA A 29 11.53 3.41 7.13
N ALA A 30 11.08 2.35 6.46
CA ALA A 30 10.90 2.32 5.01
C ALA A 30 9.87 3.36 4.54
N GLU A 31 8.76 3.54 5.26
CA GLU A 31 7.80 4.60 4.94
C GLU A 31 8.44 5.98 4.98
N VAL A 32 9.17 6.29 6.06
CA VAL A 32 9.85 7.58 6.23
C VAL A 32 10.84 7.82 5.07
N VAL A 33 11.66 6.82 4.74
CA VAL A 33 12.62 6.90 3.62
C VAL A 33 11.89 7.15 2.31
N VAL A 34 10.79 6.45 2.04
CA VAL A 34 10.04 6.65 0.81
C VAL A 34 9.34 8.00 0.81
N PHE A 35 8.71 8.43 1.90
CA PHE A 35 8.05 9.73 1.94
C PHE A 35 9.00 10.90 1.64
N PHE A 36 10.19 10.90 2.21
CA PHE A 36 11.05 12.07 2.17
C PHE A 36 12.18 11.99 1.13
N LEU A 37 12.65 10.80 0.78
CA LEU A 37 13.85 10.65 -0.06
C LEU A 37 13.54 10.04 -1.42
N ILE A 38 12.92 8.87 -1.46
CA ILE A 38 12.77 8.08 -2.69
C ILE A 38 11.47 8.43 -3.43
N GLY A 39 10.38 8.59 -2.69
CA GLY A 39 9.03 8.75 -3.26
C GLY A 39 8.88 9.99 -4.13
N PRO A 40 9.36 11.19 -3.72
CA PRO A 40 9.31 12.38 -4.57
C PRO A 40 10.07 12.18 -5.89
N ALA A 41 11.23 11.53 -5.87
CA ALA A 41 12.02 11.24 -7.07
C ALA A 41 11.29 10.23 -7.99
N LEU A 42 10.70 9.17 -7.43
CA LEU A 42 9.90 8.20 -8.19
C LEU A 42 8.66 8.85 -8.78
N LEU A 43 7.96 9.68 -8.01
CA LEU A 43 6.79 10.40 -8.47
C LEU A 43 7.12 11.38 -9.60
N HIS A 44 8.25 12.09 -9.48
CA HIS A 44 8.73 12.98 -10.55
C HIS A 44 9.09 12.20 -11.82
N ARG A 45 9.74 11.03 -11.68
CA ARG A 45 10.21 10.23 -12.80
C ARG A 45 9.08 9.49 -13.54
N PHE A 46 8.13 8.91 -12.80
CA PHE A 46 7.10 8.00 -13.33
C PHE A 46 5.70 8.60 -13.36
N GLY A 47 5.51 9.80 -12.78
CA GLY A 47 4.20 10.41 -12.59
C GLY A 47 3.34 9.64 -11.59
N ALA A 48 2.12 10.13 -11.33
CA ALA A 48 1.20 9.49 -10.39
C ALA A 48 0.78 8.09 -10.86
N ARG A 49 0.54 7.90 -12.17
CA ARG A 49 0.20 6.60 -12.78
C ARG A 49 1.29 5.56 -12.55
N GLY A 50 2.54 5.88 -12.91
CA GLY A 50 3.65 4.95 -12.77
C GLY A 50 3.99 4.66 -11.31
N ALA A 51 3.89 5.64 -10.42
CA ALA A 51 4.08 5.47 -8.98
C ALA A 51 3.01 4.54 -8.39
N ALA A 52 1.73 4.71 -8.75
CA ALA A 52 0.65 3.82 -8.31
C ALA A 52 0.82 2.39 -8.87
N ALA A 53 1.22 2.24 -10.13
CA ALA A 53 1.52 0.94 -10.72
C ALA A 53 2.70 0.24 -10.02
N LEU A 54 3.78 0.97 -9.71
CA LEU A 54 4.92 0.45 -8.95
C LEU A 54 4.49 0.00 -7.54
N ALA A 55 3.65 0.77 -6.87
CA ALA A 55 3.08 0.40 -5.57
C ALA A 55 2.25 -0.90 -5.65
N ALA A 56 1.44 -1.06 -6.70
CA ALA A 56 0.64 -2.27 -6.92
C ALA A 56 1.53 -3.50 -7.19
N VAL A 57 2.59 -3.37 -7.98
CA VAL A 57 3.58 -4.44 -8.21
C VAL A 57 4.29 -4.80 -6.90
N ALA A 58 4.78 -3.82 -6.15
CA ALA A 58 5.42 -4.04 -4.86
C ALA A 58 4.48 -4.74 -3.87
N GLY A 59 3.20 -4.36 -3.85
CA GLY A 59 2.17 -5.00 -3.04
C GLY A 59 1.92 -6.45 -3.45
N THR A 60 1.83 -6.72 -4.75
CA THR A 60 1.66 -8.09 -5.25
C THR A 60 2.80 -8.99 -4.80
N VAL A 61 4.05 -8.56 -4.98
CA VAL A 61 5.24 -9.31 -4.53
C VAL A 61 5.22 -9.51 -3.03
N ARG A 62 5.05 -8.42 -2.27
CA ARG A 62 5.07 -8.43 -0.80
C ARG A 62 4.05 -9.43 -0.22
N TRP A 63 2.81 -9.34 -0.66
CA TRP A 63 1.73 -10.16 -0.12
C TRP A 63 1.78 -11.61 -0.59
N SER A 64 2.27 -11.86 -1.82
CA SER A 64 2.49 -13.23 -2.28
C SER A 64 3.52 -13.95 -1.44
N VAL A 65 4.62 -13.30 -1.10
CA VAL A 65 5.66 -13.91 -0.27
C VAL A 65 5.23 -13.98 1.19
N ALA A 66 4.65 -12.92 1.76
CA ALA A 66 4.17 -12.93 3.14
C ALA A 66 3.06 -13.96 3.41
N GLY A 67 2.29 -14.34 2.39
CA GLY A 67 1.23 -15.35 2.50
C GLY A 67 1.75 -16.80 2.56
N VAL A 68 3.01 -17.03 2.21
CA VAL A 68 3.59 -18.38 2.11
C VAL A 68 4.80 -18.61 3.02
N THR A 69 5.28 -17.59 3.72
CA THR A 69 6.45 -17.70 4.59
C THR A 69 6.29 -16.96 5.91
N THR A 70 6.88 -17.54 6.95
CA THR A 70 7.06 -16.93 8.28
C THR A 70 8.53 -16.77 8.64
N SER A 71 9.45 -16.94 7.66
CA SER A 71 10.87 -16.71 7.88
C SER A 71 11.15 -15.25 8.20
N VAL A 72 11.72 -14.99 9.38
CA VAL A 72 12.06 -13.64 9.84
C VAL A 72 12.94 -12.91 8.84
N LEU A 73 13.98 -13.58 8.31
CA LEU A 73 14.87 -12.99 7.30
C LEU A 73 14.10 -12.55 6.04
N THR A 74 13.21 -13.41 5.55
CA THR A 74 12.40 -13.08 4.36
C THR A 74 11.44 -11.94 4.66
N LEU A 75 10.80 -11.94 5.82
CA LEU A 75 9.91 -10.86 6.25
C LEU A 75 10.65 -9.52 6.37
N SER A 76 11.86 -9.51 6.95
CA SER A 76 12.70 -8.31 7.04
C SER A 76 13.07 -7.75 5.66
N ILE A 77 13.45 -8.61 4.71
CA ILE A 77 13.74 -8.19 3.32
C ILE A 77 12.49 -7.61 2.62
N LEU A 78 11.29 -8.03 3.02
CA LEU A 78 10.04 -7.51 2.47
C LEU A 78 9.59 -6.18 3.08
N GLN A 79 10.07 -5.81 4.28
CA GLN A 79 9.61 -4.57 4.93
C GLN A 79 9.87 -3.30 4.12
N PRO A 80 10.98 -3.13 3.38
CA PRO A 80 11.16 -1.98 2.50
C PRO A 80 10.06 -1.78 1.46
N LEU A 81 9.41 -2.86 1.00
CA LEU A 81 8.27 -2.78 0.08
C LEU A 81 7.04 -2.11 0.72
N HIS A 82 6.98 -2.04 2.07
CA HIS A 82 5.90 -1.34 2.76
C HIS A 82 5.91 0.15 2.41
N GLY A 83 7.07 0.77 2.40
CA GLY A 83 7.20 2.16 1.97
C GLY A 83 6.67 2.40 0.56
N LEU A 84 6.91 1.49 -0.37
CA LEU A 84 6.36 1.59 -1.73
C LEU A 84 4.85 1.38 -1.76
N THR A 85 4.33 0.39 -1.03
CA THR A 85 2.90 0.08 -1.03
C THR A 85 2.04 1.10 -0.29
N PHE A 86 2.59 1.78 0.71
CA PHE A 86 1.88 2.77 1.51
C PHE A 86 2.29 4.20 1.13
N ALA A 87 3.54 4.57 1.39
CA ALA A 87 3.99 5.96 1.23
C ALA A 87 3.97 6.42 -0.23
N LEU A 88 4.47 5.61 -1.17
CA LEU A 88 4.47 5.98 -2.59
C LEU A 88 3.05 6.07 -3.16
N LEU A 89 2.16 5.13 -2.81
CA LEU A 89 0.76 5.17 -3.24
C LEU A 89 0.05 6.40 -2.67
N HIS A 90 0.32 6.75 -1.41
CA HIS A 90 -0.23 7.96 -0.80
C HIS A 90 0.24 9.22 -1.53
N LEU A 91 1.54 9.34 -1.82
CA LEU A 91 2.08 10.46 -2.59
C LEU A 91 1.44 10.56 -3.99
N ALA A 92 1.28 9.43 -4.68
CA ALA A 92 0.61 9.37 -5.98
C ALA A 92 -0.85 9.85 -5.89
N SER A 93 -1.58 9.41 -4.86
CA SER A 93 -2.97 9.82 -4.62
C SER A 93 -3.09 11.31 -4.31
N MET A 94 -2.19 11.86 -3.48
CA MET A 94 -2.16 13.28 -3.17
C MET A 94 -1.81 14.11 -4.41
N ARG A 95 -0.89 13.64 -5.24
CA ARG A 95 -0.55 14.32 -6.51
C ARG A 95 -1.77 14.35 -7.45
N MET A 96 -2.49 13.24 -7.60
CA MET A 96 -3.72 13.21 -8.40
C MET A 96 -4.78 14.16 -7.84
N MET A 97 -4.93 14.21 -6.53
CA MET A 97 -5.89 15.13 -5.91
C MET A 97 -5.55 16.58 -6.20
N GLN A 98 -4.27 16.96 -6.13
CA GLN A 98 -3.80 18.32 -6.46
C GLN A 98 -4.08 18.70 -7.92
N THR A 99 -4.08 17.73 -8.84
CA THR A 99 -4.32 17.98 -10.26
C THR A 99 -5.80 17.97 -10.64
N LEU A 100 -6.64 17.24 -9.90
CA LEU A 100 -8.05 17.05 -10.24
C LEU A 100 -9.00 17.96 -9.46
N VAL A 101 -8.63 18.34 -8.24
CA VAL A 101 -9.52 19.09 -7.34
C VAL A 101 -9.17 20.57 -7.38
N PRO A 102 -10.13 21.48 -7.69
CA PRO A 102 -9.91 22.91 -7.61
C PRO A 102 -9.43 23.33 -6.21
N VAL A 103 -8.53 24.32 -6.14
CA VAL A 103 -7.91 24.80 -4.89
C VAL A 103 -8.95 25.13 -3.82
N GLY A 104 -10.06 25.78 -4.21
CA GLY A 104 -11.15 26.13 -3.28
C GLY A 104 -11.90 24.93 -2.68
N LEU A 105 -11.76 23.74 -3.25
CA LEU A 105 -12.40 22.49 -2.79
C LEU A 105 -11.40 21.48 -2.24
N ALA A 106 -10.14 21.85 -2.08
CA ALA A 106 -9.07 20.91 -1.66
C ALA A 106 -9.40 20.20 -0.33
N GLY A 107 -9.90 20.93 0.67
CA GLY A 107 -10.30 20.34 1.96
C GLY A 107 -11.46 19.36 1.81
N THR A 108 -12.48 19.70 1.00
CA THR A 108 -13.62 18.81 0.73
C THR A 108 -13.16 17.55 -0.02
N GLY A 109 -12.28 17.70 -1.02
CA GLY A 109 -11.70 16.57 -1.75
C GLY A 109 -10.94 15.61 -0.83
N GLN A 110 -10.12 16.14 0.07
CA GLN A 110 -9.41 15.33 1.06
C GLN A 110 -10.35 14.63 2.04
N ALA A 111 -11.41 15.30 2.49
CA ALA A 111 -12.39 14.72 3.40
C ALA A 111 -13.14 13.55 2.73
N ILE A 112 -13.58 13.70 1.49
CA ILE A 112 -14.23 12.63 0.71
C ILE A 112 -13.28 11.46 0.49
N TYR A 113 -12.03 11.73 0.13
CA TYR A 113 -11.01 10.69 -0.04
C TYR A 113 -10.76 9.93 1.26
N ALA A 114 -10.57 10.64 2.38
CA ALA A 114 -10.34 10.03 3.69
C ALA A 114 -11.55 9.21 4.16
N PHE A 115 -12.76 9.73 3.98
CA PHE A 115 -13.99 9.01 4.31
C PHE A 115 -14.15 7.75 3.47
N GLY A 116 -14.02 7.84 2.14
CA GLY A 116 -14.16 6.70 1.25
C GLY A 116 -13.11 5.62 1.49
N SER A 117 -11.83 6.01 1.65
CA SER A 117 -10.75 5.08 1.95
C SER A 117 -10.92 4.45 3.34
N GLY A 118 -11.37 5.22 4.34
CA GLY A 118 -11.66 4.72 5.68
C GLY A 118 -12.79 3.69 5.70
N CYS A 119 -13.90 3.98 5.03
CA CYS A 119 -15.01 3.03 4.90
C CYS A 119 -14.58 1.73 4.21
N LEU A 120 -13.85 1.84 3.09
CA LEU A 120 -13.35 0.67 2.38
C LEU A 120 -12.37 -0.14 3.24
N THR A 121 -11.47 0.54 3.96
CA THR A 121 -10.54 -0.12 4.89
C THR A 121 -11.30 -0.85 5.99
N ALA A 122 -12.33 -0.25 6.59
CA ALA A 122 -13.15 -0.90 7.62
C ALA A 122 -13.83 -2.17 7.06
N MET A 123 -14.48 -2.08 5.90
CA MET A 123 -15.12 -3.22 5.26
C MET A 123 -14.12 -4.35 4.93
N LEU A 124 -12.97 -4.00 4.36
CA LEU A 124 -11.92 -4.97 4.05
C LEU A 124 -11.29 -5.57 5.31
N THR A 125 -11.22 -4.84 6.40
CA THR A 125 -10.71 -5.37 7.68
C THR A 125 -11.69 -6.38 8.28
N LEU A 126 -13.00 -6.12 8.24
CA LEU A 126 -14.02 -7.08 8.66
C LEU A 126 -13.97 -8.36 7.82
N LEU A 127 -13.92 -8.22 6.49
CA LEU A 127 -13.77 -9.37 5.59
C LEU A 127 -12.48 -10.14 5.86
N SER A 128 -11.38 -9.43 6.14
CA SER A 128 -10.09 -10.03 6.47
C SER A 128 -10.15 -10.88 7.72
N GLY A 129 -10.98 -10.52 8.72
CA GLY A 129 -11.20 -11.33 9.92
C GLY A 129 -11.78 -12.71 9.59
N VAL A 130 -12.82 -12.73 8.75
CA VAL A 130 -13.45 -13.98 8.29
C VAL A 130 -12.47 -14.84 7.48
N LEU A 131 -11.72 -14.21 6.58
CA LEU A 131 -10.75 -14.90 5.74
C LEU A 131 -9.58 -15.45 6.56
N TYR A 132 -9.07 -14.66 7.50
CA TYR A 132 -7.98 -15.09 8.36
C TYR A 132 -8.40 -16.25 9.28
N ALA A 133 -9.60 -16.20 9.84
CA ALA A 133 -10.14 -17.29 10.64
C ALA A 133 -10.24 -18.61 9.86
N LYS A 134 -10.48 -18.55 8.53
CA LYS A 134 -10.65 -19.70 7.67
C LYS A 134 -9.34 -20.20 7.05
N PHE A 135 -8.45 -19.31 6.66
CA PHE A 135 -7.25 -19.61 5.87
C PHE A 135 -5.93 -19.27 6.57
N GLY A 136 -5.96 -18.67 7.76
CA GLY A 136 -4.75 -18.25 8.47
C GLY A 136 -3.90 -17.28 7.65
N GLY A 137 -2.57 -17.46 7.70
CA GLY A 137 -1.62 -16.62 6.94
C GLY A 137 -1.81 -16.63 5.43
N ALA A 138 -2.36 -17.72 4.85
CA ALA A 138 -2.66 -17.78 3.42
C ALA A 138 -3.70 -16.71 2.97
N ALA A 139 -4.46 -16.14 3.90
CA ALA A 139 -5.36 -15.01 3.60
C ALA A 139 -4.61 -13.77 3.05
N PHE A 140 -3.31 -13.62 3.28
CA PHE A 140 -2.49 -12.56 2.67
C PHE A 140 -2.39 -12.70 1.14
N LEU A 141 -2.57 -13.90 0.57
CA LEU A 141 -2.61 -14.09 -0.89
C LEU A 141 -3.77 -13.35 -1.53
N LEU A 142 -4.88 -13.14 -0.81
CA LEU A 142 -5.96 -12.29 -1.31
C LEU A 142 -5.51 -10.83 -1.45
N MET A 143 -4.66 -10.34 -0.54
CA MET A 143 -4.09 -8.99 -0.67
C MET A 143 -3.19 -8.89 -1.92
N ALA A 144 -2.44 -9.95 -2.23
CA ALA A 144 -1.65 -10.02 -3.46
C ALA A 144 -2.57 -9.96 -4.70
N LEU A 145 -3.67 -10.70 -4.70
CA LEU A 145 -4.65 -10.67 -5.78
C LEU A 145 -5.27 -9.27 -5.94
N LEU A 146 -5.66 -8.63 -4.84
CA LEU A 146 -6.21 -7.26 -4.88
C LEU A 146 -5.19 -6.26 -5.45
N CYS A 147 -3.91 -6.37 -5.08
CA CYS A 147 -2.85 -5.54 -5.64
C CYS A 147 -2.65 -5.82 -7.14
N ALA A 148 -2.70 -7.08 -7.56
CA ALA A 148 -2.59 -7.45 -8.97
C ALA A 148 -3.77 -6.90 -9.80
N VAL A 149 -4.99 -6.94 -9.26
CA VAL A 149 -6.19 -6.34 -9.90
C VAL A 149 -6.10 -4.81 -9.89
N ALA A 150 -5.51 -4.21 -8.86
CA ALA A 150 -5.30 -2.76 -8.79
C ALA A 150 -4.30 -2.25 -9.84
N LEU A 151 -3.40 -3.08 -10.36
CA LEU A 151 -2.39 -2.69 -11.35
C LEU A 151 -3.03 -2.14 -12.65
N PRO A 152 -3.92 -2.87 -13.36
CA PRO A 152 -4.59 -2.32 -14.53
C PRO A 152 -5.48 -1.12 -14.17
N LEU A 153 -6.13 -1.11 -13.00
CA LEU A 153 -6.92 0.03 -12.56
C LEU A 153 -6.05 1.28 -12.34
N ALA A 154 -4.87 1.13 -11.76
CA ALA A 154 -3.90 2.22 -11.62
C ALA A 154 -3.41 2.70 -12.98
N TRP A 155 -3.14 1.78 -13.90
CA TRP A 155 -2.61 2.13 -15.22
C TRP A 155 -3.62 2.85 -16.10
N PHE A 156 -4.88 2.42 -16.11
CA PHE A 156 -5.93 3.00 -16.95
C PHE A 156 -6.75 4.08 -16.24
N GLY A 157 -6.89 4.01 -14.91
CA GLY A 157 -7.69 4.95 -14.13
C GLY A 157 -6.97 6.25 -13.77
N PHE A 158 -5.64 6.19 -13.60
CA PHE A 158 -4.86 7.41 -13.39
C PHE A 158 -4.59 8.07 -14.76
N ALA A 159 -5.16 9.25 -14.96
CA ALA A 159 -4.91 10.03 -16.17
C ALA A 159 -3.44 10.39 -16.30
N ASP A 160 -2.88 10.36 -17.51
CA ASP A 160 -1.53 10.84 -17.75
C ASP A 160 -1.51 12.38 -17.60
N GLU A 161 -0.65 12.87 -16.72
CA GLU A 161 -0.46 14.32 -16.54
C GLU A 161 0.01 14.98 -17.85
N ARG A 162 0.70 14.21 -18.73
CA ARG A 162 1.20 14.67 -20.04
C ARG A 162 0.09 14.88 -21.06
N ASP A 163 -0.95 14.02 -21.03
CA ASP A 163 -2.08 14.14 -21.96
C ASP A 163 -2.94 15.36 -21.66
N ARG A 164 -2.96 15.84 -20.41
CA ARG A 164 -3.73 17.02 -20.01
C ARG A 164 -3.05 18.35 -20.31
N SER A 165 -1.72 18.41 -20.23
CA SER A 165 -0.97 19.60 -20.64
C SER A 165 -1.04 19.89 -22.14
N ALA A 166 -1.48 18.91 -22.94
CA ALA A 166 -1.71 19.06 -24.37
C ALA A 166 -3.14 19.56 -24.71
N LEU A 167 -4.05 19.59 -23.72
CA LEU A 167 -5.45 20.01 -23.88
C LEU A 167 -5.75 21.41 -23.29
N LEU A 168 -4.77 22.06 -22.67
CA LEU A 168 -4.81 23.42 -22.14
C LEU A 168 -3.86 24.34 -22.91
#